data_59f5a627d1e8c4feee2739e161b2c5cd
#
_entry.id   59f5a627d1e8c4feee2739e161b2c5cd
#
_cell.length_a   1.000
_cell.length_b   1.000
_cell.length_c   1.000
_cell.angle_alpha   90.00
_cell.angle_beta   90.00
_cell.angle_gamma   90.00
#
_symmetry.space_group_name_H-M   'P 1'
#
loop_
_entity.id
_entity.type
_entity.pdbx_description
1 polymer ?
#
loop_
_entity_poly.entity_id
_entity_poly.type
_entity_poly.pdbx_seq_one_letter_code
_entity_poly.pdbx_strand_id
1 'polypeptide(L)'
;MGEATHRIEGSFADLGVDERLLKGLESMGYSGPTPVQKACWEPGSEGQDLLVQSKTGSGKTTAFGLPLLARVLDQKPQPKQPLALILGPTRELVKQVARELTGLAEGSDVEVVTCYGGVSFGPQEAAFKRGARVVVATPGRLLDHLRRGNFNLDACRTVCLDEADEMLSMGFWEEVTSILKRLPRERQIMLFSATLPERIQRASSQFMDQPKHVDLGGEVRTVMGVTHRLYPQNTAMSQTRNLLHMLEAVAPTNAIVFCNRRMEVDLVANFLRRQFWNCTPIHGDMPQKARERALESVRGGRSRLLIATDVAARGIDIRGLDAVFHFDLPQDAELYVHRAGRTGRIGASGLSAVLLTRSGGIKTQAIKARYAVTFEEANMPDKETSVAAQAERVIADLTAAGADLPLEQFMDLAQGISESPDAAQAIAYLLFEQTKRQKSTSSRDRDRKRDQEPSPRTGSGLTRYIIDGYEGDEAPEVTPIAEALGLDAAIVTVEASRRGGWLANIPRDTEAPGRAELTLGEFEVAIRRMKPPGRDRQRRRR
;
A
#
# COMPACT_ATOMS: atom_id res chain seq x y z
N MET A 1 37.21 2.37 11.02
CA MET A 1 38.16 2.17 9.89
C MET A 1 37.42 1.47 8.77
N GLY A 2 37.37 2.08 7.58
CA GLY A 2 36.93 1.49 6.32
C GLY A 2 35.51 1.79 5.92
N GLU A 3 35.19 3.08 5.59
CA GLU A 3 34.09 3.43 4.70
C GLU A 3 34.34 2.79 3.35
N ALA A 4 33.62 1.70 3.04
CA ALA A 4 33.44 1.26 1.67
C ALA A 4 32.36 2.16 1.04
N THR A 5 32.67 3.45 0.88
CA THR A 5 32.07 4.31 -0.12
C THR A 5 32.25 3.60 -1.46
N HIS A 6 31.16 3.12 -2.08
CA HIS A 6 31.17 2.82 -3.50
C HIS A 6 31.65 4.12 -4.19
N ARG A 7 32.95 4.16 -4.54
CA ARG A 7 33.51 5.27 -5.32
C ARG A 7 32.67 5.38 -6.59
N ILE A 8 31.93 6.46 -6.70
CA ILE A 8 31.26 6.86 -7.92
C ILE A 8 32.39 7.25 -8.87
N GLU A 9 32.78 6.34 -9.76
CA GLU A 9 33.81 6.61 -10.76
C GLU A 9 33.19 7.18 -12.03
N GLY A 10 33.53 8.40 -12.37
CA GLY A 10 33.05 9.13 -13.57
C GLY A 10 31.76 9.92 -13.33
N SER A 11 31.44 10.76 -14.27
CA SER A 11 30.22 11.59 -14.31
C SER A 11 29.21 11.05 -15.34
N PHE A 12 27.95 11.50 -15.25
CA PHE A 12 26.96 11.21 -16.31
C PHE A 12 27.31 11.89 -17.64
N ALA A 13 28.04 13.00 -17.59
CA ALA A 13 28.56 13.68 -18.81
C ALA A 13 29.58 12.81 -19.54
N ASP A 14 30.45 12.10 -18.82
CA ASP A 14 31.43 11.16 -19.39
C ASP A 14 30.76 9.98 -20.12
N LEU A 15 29.51 9.67 -19.77
CA LEU A 15 28.71 8.66 -20.45
C LEU A 15 28.02 9.21 -21.72
N GLY A 16 28.13 10.50 -22.03
CA GLY A 16 27.48 11.11 -23.17
C GLY A 16 25.96 11.32 -22.96
N VAL A 17 25.51 11.51 -21.72
CA VAL A 17 24.11 11.84 -21.41
C VAL A 17 23.80 13.25 -21.95
N ASP A 18 22.63 13.40 -22.61
CA ASP A 18 22.15 14.68 -23.16
C ASP A 18 22.09 15.78 -22.09
N GLU A 19 22.48 17.01 -22.44
CA GLU A 19 22.52 18.16 -21.53
C GLU A 19 21.17 18.44 -20.84
N ARG A 20 20.07 18.18 -21.52
CA ARG A 20 18.70 18.35 -20.96
C ARG A 20 18.45 17.39 -19.80
N LEU A 21 18.96 16.15 -19.88
CA LEU A 21 18.85 15.15 -18.82
C LEU A 21 19.90 15.39 -17.72
N LEU A 22 21.08 15.92 -18.06
CA LEU A 22 22.09 16.33 -17.06
C LEU A 22 21.52 17.38 -16.10
N LYS A 23 20.77 18.37 -16.60
CA LYS A 23 20.08 19.37 -15.76
C LYS A 23 19.11 18.70 -14.75
N GLY A 24 18.34 17.72 -15.19
CA GLY A 24 17.45 16.96 -14.32
C GLY A 24 18.21 16.17 -13.25
N LEU A 25 19.32 15.54 -13.61
CA LEU A 25 20.20 14.83 -12.67
C LEU A 25 20.79 15.77 -11.61
N GLU A 26 21.25 16.94 -12.01
CA GLU A 26 21.78 17.96 -11.09
C GLU A 26 20.71 18.47 -10.13
N SER A 27 19.52 18.81 -10.63
CA SER A 27 18.42 19.30 -9.79
C SER A 27 17.96 18.26 -8.77
N MET A 28 18.09 16.97 -9.09
CA MET A 28 17.79 15.86 -8.19
C MET A 28 18.96 15.48 -7.27
N GLY A 29 20.13 16.12 -7.38
CA GLY A 29 21.30 15.90 -6.52
C GLY A 29 22.10 14.63 -6.83
N TYR A 30 22.04 14.12 -8.05
CA TYR A 30 22.87 12.99 -8.47
C TYR A 30 24.32 13.43 -8.69
N SER A 31 25.26 12.80 -7.96
CA SER A 31 26.69 13.11 -8.04
C SER A 31 27.45 12.28 -9.08
N GLY A 32 26.89 11.15 -9.51
CA GLY A 32 27.47 10.26 -10.52
C GLY A 32 26.71 8.96 -10.67
N PRO A 33 26.99 8.18 -11.74
CA PRO A 33 26.25 6.97 -12.06
C PRO A 33 26.62 5.78 -11.16
N THR A 34 25.61 5.05 -10.71
CA THR A 34 25.79 3.77 -10.02
C THR A 34 26.22 2.67 -11.02
N PRO A 35 26.74 1.52 -10.55
CA PRO A 35 27.14 0.42 -11.45
C PRO A 35 26.03 -0.03 -12.40
N VAL A 36 24.76 -0.12 -11.92
CA VAL A 36 23.63 -0.50 -12.79
C VAL A 36 23.32 0.56 -13.83
N GLN A 37 23.43 1.84 -13.48
CA GLN A 37 23.22 2.94 -14.42
C GLN A 37 24.26 2.96 -15.53
N LYS A 38 25.55 2.76 -15.18
CA LYS A 38 26.64 2.63 -16.18
C LYS A 38 26.40 1.43 -17.11
N ALA A 39 26.07 0.26 -16.55
CA ALA A 39 25.91 -0.96 -17.32
C ALA A 39 24.70 -0.92 -18.28
N CYS A 40 23.67 -0.13 -17.95
CA CYS A 40 22.45 -0.02 -18.75
C CYS A 40 22.47 1.14 -19.73
N TRP A 41 23.32 2.16 -19.54
CA TRP A 41 23.28 3.40 -20.33
C TRP A 41 23.53 3.15 -21.83
N GLU A 42 24.71 2.68 -22.20
CA GLU A 42 25.10 2.50 -23.60
C GLU A 42 24.13 1.57 -24.35
N PRO A 43 23.92 0.30 -23.93
CA PRO A 43 23.04 -0.60 -24.67
C PRO A 43 21.58 -0.15 -24.64
N GLY A 44 21.14 0.52 -23.56
CA GLY A 44 19.78 1.04 -23.45
C GLY A 44 19.52 2.23 -24.38
N SER A 45 20.47 3.14 -24.52
CA SER A 45 20.37 4.30 -25.41
C SER A 45 20.46 3.90 -26.89
N GLU A 46 21.20 2.87 -27.22
CA GLU A 46 21.29 2.29 -28.56
C GLU A 46 20.05 1.47 -28.96
N GLY A 47 19.18 1.15 -28.02
CA GLY A 47 17.93 0.43 -28.28
C GLY A 47 18.04 -1.09 -28.17
N GLN A 48 19.12 -1.60 -27.60
CA GLN A 48 19.27 -3.02 -27.31
C GLN A 48 18.33 -3.43 -26.16
N ASP A 49 17.76 -4.62 -26.24
CA ASP A 49 16.97 -5.20 -25.15
C ASP A 49 17.84 -5.48 -23.92
N LEU A 50 17.32 -5.21 -22.73
CA LEU A 50 18.04 -5.39 -21.47
C LEU A 50 17.31 -6.33 -20.53
N LEU A 51 17.98 -7.38 -20.06
CA LEU A 51 17.52 -8.22 -18.96
C LEU A 51 18.41 -7.94 -17.74
N VAL A 52 17.86 -7.18 -16.78
CA VAL A 52 18.62 -6.64 -15.66
C VAL A 52 18.19 -7.28 -14.35
N GLN A 53 19.11 -8.02 -13.74
CA GLN A 53 18.95 -8.53 -12.39
C GLN A 53 19.66 -7.60 -11.40
N SER A 54 18.87 -6.91 -10.56
CA SER A 54 19.41 -5.94 -9.63
C SER A 54 18.51 -5.74 -8.42
N LYS A 55 19.12 -5.52 -7.24
CA LYS A 55 18.42 -5.29 -5.97
C LYS A 55 17.56 -4.01 -5.99
N THR A 56 16.56 -3.95 -5.09
CA THR A 56 15.84 -2.69 -4.83
C THR A 56 16.80 -1.67 -4.19
N GLY A 57 16.68 -0.39 -4.61
CA GLY A 57 17.53 0.69 -4.09
C GLY A 57 18.90 0.84 -4.77
N SER A 58 19.21 0.08 -5.83
CA SER A 58 20.46 0.21 -6.60
C SER A 58 20.46 1.38 -7.60
N GLY A 59 19.36 2.13 -7.74
CA GLY A 59 19.20 3.18 -8.74
C GLY A 59 18.61 2.68 -10.06
N LYS A 60 17.81 1.61 -10.04
CA LYS A 60 17.16 1.03 -11.24
C LYS A 60 16.32 2.04 -12.03
N THR A 61 15.54 2.88 -11.34
CA THR A 61 14.65 3.83 -12.01
C THR A 61 15.42 4.76 -12.94
N THR A 62 16.52 5.31 -12.46
CA THR A 62 17.42 6.12 -13.30
C THR A 62 18.13 5.26 -14.36
N ALA A 63 18.47 4.00 -14.08
CA ALA A 63 19.14 3.09 -15.00
C ALA A 63 18.32 2.77 -16.25
N PHE A 64 16.99 2.64 -16.15
CA PHE A 64 16.12 2.53 -17.33
C PHE A 64 15.56 3.88 -17.78
N GLY A 65 15.38 4.82 -16.86
CA GLY A 65 14.77 6.11 -17.13
C GLY A 65 15.61 6.98 -18.06
N LEU A 66 16.92 7.05 -17.82
CA LEU A 66 17.82 7.85 -18.67
C LEU A 66 17.84 7.37 -20.13
N PRO A 67 18.13 6.09 -20.44
CA PRO A 67 18.11 5.64 -21.83
C PRO A 67 16.71 5.73 -22.46
N LEU A 68 15.65 5.46 -21.72
CA LEU A 68 14.29 5.61 -22.20
C LEU A 68 13.96 7.07 -22.55
N LEU A 69 14.31 8.03 -21.69
CA LEU A 69 14.10 9.45 -21.94
C LEU A 69 14.94 9.92 -23.11
N ALA A 70 16.22 9.54 -23.20
CA ALA A 70 17.09 9.89 -24.32
C ALA A 70 16.48 9.49 -25.67
N ARG A 71 15.81 8.35 -25.77
CA ARG A 71 15.16 7.88 -27.00
C ARG A 71 13.91 8.65 -27.39
N VAL A 72 13.27 9.37 -26.47
CA VAL A 72 12.02 10.11 -26.76
C VAL A 72 12.20 11.63 -26.77
N LEU A 73 13.39 12.14 -26.39
CA LEU A 73 13.66 13.58 -26.28
C LEU A 73 13.34 14.37 -27.55
N ASP A 74 13.81 13.90 -28.69
CA ASP A 74 13.71 14.62 -29.99
C ASP A 74 12.47 14.19 -30.79
N GLN A 75 11.66 13.25 -30.25
CA GLN A 75 10.46 12.82 -30.92
C GLN A 75 9.29 13.76 -30.64
N LYS A 76 8.54 14.13 -31.68
CA LYS A 76 7.37 15.00 -31.52
C LYS A 76 6.24 14.27 -30.79
N PRO A 77 5.57 14.93 -29.82
CA PRO A 77 4.41 14.35 -29.16
C PRO A 77 3.28 14.14 -30.16
N GLN A 78 2.63 12.97 -30.07
CA GLN A 78 1.48 12.62 -30.88
C GLN A 78 0.29 12.35 -29.98
N PRO A 79 -0.88 12.97 -30.22
CA PRO A 79 -2.08 12.73 -29.43
C PRO A 79 -2.45 11.24 -29.42
N LYS A 80 -2.66 10.70 -28.22
CA LYS A 80 -3.04 9.29 -27.99
C LYS A 80 -2.03 8.24 -28.44
N GLN A 81 -0.77 8.60 -28.69
CA GLN A 81 0.29 7.68 -29.12
C GLN A 81 1.54 7.87 -28.26
N PRO A 82 1.61 7.30 -27.08
CA PRO A 82 2.82 7.35 -26.25
C PRO A 82 3.97 6.63 -26.95
N LEU A 83 5.16 7.16 -26.76
CA LEU A 83 6.40 6.66 -27.38
C LEU A 83 7.10 5.63 -26.50
N ALA A 84 6.92 5.75 -25.17
CA ALA A 84 7.51 4.86 -24.19
C ALA A 84 6.50 4.48 -23.12
N LEU A 85 6.63 3.25 -22.61
CA LEU A 85 5.78 2.64 -21.60
C LEU A 85 6.63 2.03 -20.48
N ILE A 86 6.26 2.30 -19.24
CA ILE A 86 6.80 1.61 -18.08
C ILE A 86 5.66 0.89 -17.37
N LEU A 87 5.83 -0.40 -17.10
CA LEU A 87 4.89 -1.19 -16.30
C LEU A 87 5.46 -1.47 -14.92
N GLY A 88 4.65 -1.25 -13.89
CA GLY A 88 4.98 -1.59 -12.51
C GLY A 88 3.80 -2.23 -11.77
N PRO A 89 4.07 -3.05 -10.72
CA PRO A 89 3.05 -3.85 -10.03
C PRO A 89 2.06 -3.01 -9.22
N THR A 90 2.48 -1.87 -8.69
CA THR A 90 1.68 -1.10 -7.73
C THR A 90 1.51 0.35 -8.14
N ARG A 91 0.45 0.99 -7.64
CA ARG A 91 0.17 2.42 -7.86
C ARG A 91 1.25 3.31 -7.25
N GLU A 92 1.76 2.89 -6.10
CA GLU A 92 2.80 3.59 -5.35
C GLU A 92 4.11 3.62 -6.14
N LEU A 93 4.52 2.47 -6.69
CA LEU A 93 5.71 2.39 -7.55
C LEU A 93 5.53 3.21 -8.84
N VAL A 94 4.37 3.11 -9.50
CA VAL A 94 4.05 3.92 -10.69
C VAL A 94 4.18 5.41 -10.41
N LYS A 95 3.68 5.89 -9.27
CA LYS A 95 3.81 7.30 -8.85
C LYS A 95 5.26 7.68 -8.55
N GLN A 96 6.01 6.78 -7.92
CA GLN A 96 7.42 6.99 -7.59
C GLN A 96 8.25 7.09 -8.87
N VAL A 97 8.13 6.12 -9.76
CA VAL A 97 8.82 6.09 -11.07
C VAL A 97 8.47 7.33 -11.90
N ALA A 98 7.19 7.67 -12.00
CA ALA A 98 6.77 8.85 -12.76
C ALA A 98 7.35 10.15 -12.18
N ARG A 99 7.42 10.29 -10.84
CA ARG A 99 8.04 11.47 -10.21
C ARG A 99 9.52 11.56 -10.53
N GLU A 100 10.23 10.44 -10.46
CA GLU A 100 11.66 10.36 -10.76
C GLU A 100 11.93 10.69 -12.25
N LEU A 101 11.16 10.11 -13.18
CA LEU A 101 11.26 10.43 -14.60
C LEU A 101 10.92 11.89 -14.92
N THR A 102 9.91 12.46 -14.24
CA THR A 102 9.58 13.89 -14.40
C THR A 102 10.73 14.78 -13.93
N GLY A 103 11.40 14.43 -12.82
CA GLY A 103 12.59 15.14 -12.37
C GLY A 103 13.76 15.01 -13.35
N LEU A 104 14.03 13.81 -13.86
CA LEU A 104 15.08 13.59 -14.88
C LEU A 104 14.78 14.35 -16.18
N ALA A 105 13.50 14.52 -16.53
CA ALA A 105 13.06 15.22 -17.73
C ALA A 105 12.89 16.74 -17.53
N GLU A 106 13.22 17.32 -16.37
CA GLU A 106 12.99 18.74 -16.03
C GLU A 106 13.58 19.72 -17.04
N GLY A 107 14.72 19.38 -17.64
CA GLY A 107 15.36 20.17 -18.71
C GLY A 107 14.74 20.01 -20.10
N SER A 108 13.63 19.29 -20.25
CA SER A 108 13.01 18.95 -21.54
C SER A 108 11.49 19.22 -21.53
N ASP A 109 10.86 19.03 -22.71
CA ASP A 109 9.40 19.12 -22.89
C ASP A 109 8.70 17.74 -22.81
N VAL A 110 9.34 16.72 -22.27
CA VAL A 110 8.80 15.36 -22.18
C VAL A 110 7.76 15.28 -21.08
N GLU A 111 6.47 15.14 -21.45
CA GLU A 111 5.40 14.90 -20.50
C GLU A 111 5.35 13.42 -20.09
N VAL A 112 5.44 13.16 -18.76
CA VAL A 112 5.31 11.84 -18.15
C VAL A 112 3.95 11.74 -17.47
N VAL A 113 3.15 10.72 -17.81
CA VAL A 113 1.82 10.51 -17.24
C VAL A 113 1.72 9.21 -16.49
N THR A 114 0.96 9.22 -15.37
CA THR A 114 0.66 8.01 -14.62
C THR A 114 -0.68 7.42 -15.04
N CYS A 115 -0.73 6.06 -15.14
CA CYS A 115 -1.93 5.31 -15.50
C CYS A 115 -2.17 4.15 -14.51
N TYR A 116 -3.01 4.38 -13.48
CA TYR A 116 -3.30 3.38 -12.44
C TYR A 116 -4.75 3.41 -12.00
N GLY A 117 -5.22 2.29 -11.44
CA GLY A 117 -6.61 2.12 -11.02
C GLY A 117 -6.96 2.85 -9.71
N GLY A 118 -8.28 2.97 -9.41
CA GLY A 118 -8.79 3.59 -8.17
C GLY A 118 -8.88 5.12 -8.21
N VAL A 119 -8.66 5.72 -9.37
CA VAL A 119 -8.90 7.14 -9.67
C VAL A 119 -9.73 7.26 -10.94
N SER A 120 -10.32 8.44 -11.17
CA SER A 120 -11.12 8.70 -12.38
C SER A 120 -10.28 8.58 -13.67
N PHE A 121 -10.93 8.23 -14.78
CA PHE A 121 -10.29 8.12 -16.10
C PHE A 121 -9.95 9.49 -16.71
N GLY A 122 -10.78 10.49 -16.48
CA GLY A 122 -10.73 11.79 -17.17
C GLY A 122 -9.36 12.49 -17.18
N PRO A 123 -8.66 12.66 -16.04
CA PRO A 123 -7.33 13.26 -16.02
C PRO A 123 -6.30 12.48 -16.85
N GLN A 124 -6.36 11.14 -16.82
CA GLN A 124 -5.47 10.28 -17.60
C GLN A 124 -5.76 10.40 -19.10
N GLU A 125 -7.04 10.39 -19.49
CA GLU A 125 -7.47 10.59 -20.87
C GLU A 125 -7.06 11.98 -21.42
N ALA A 126 -7.17 13.01 -20.59
CA ALA A 126 -6.76 14.36 -20.98
C ALA A 126 -5.24 14.42 -21.28
N ALA A 127 -4.40 13.74 -20.49
CA ALA A 127 -2.97 13.67 -20.71
C ALA A 127 -2.62 12.92 -22.01
N PHE A 128 -3.30 11.79 -22.28
CA PHE A 128 -3.11 11.09 -23.58
C PHE A 128 -3.52 11.95 -24.78
N LYS A 129 -4.59 12.72 -24.66
CA LYS A 129 -5.03 13.64 -25.73
C LYS A 129 -4.03 14.78 -25.97
N ARG A 130 -3.31 15.24 -24.94
CA ARG A 130 -2.25 16.25 -25.11
C ARG A 130 -0.99 15.70 -25.77
N GLY A 131 -0.82 14.38 -25.82
CA GLY A 131 0.34 13.75 -26.44
C GLY A 131 1.46 13.43 -25.44
N ALA A 132 1.12 12.99 -24.23
CA ALA A 132 2.11 12.50 -23.27
C ALA A 132 2.99 11.42 -23.92
N ARG A 133 4.32 11.65 -23.92
CA ARG A 133 5.28 10.76 -24.58
C ARG A 133 5.59 9.51 -23.76
N VAL A 134 5.57 9.63 -22.44
CA VAL A 134 5.92 8.55 -21.52
C VAL A 134 4.73 8.21 -20.63
N VAL A 135 4.36 6.93 -20.60
CA VAL A 135 3.29 6.40 -19.73
C VAL A 135 3.88 5.46 -18.71
N VAL A 136 3.66 5.74 -17.43
CA VAL A 136 3.99 4.83 -16.34
C VAL A 136 2.70 4.23 -15.79
N ALA A 137 2.55 2.91 -15.85
CA ALA A 137 1.26 2.27 -15.67
C ALA A 137 1.27 1.01 -14.80
N THR A 138 0.11 0.73 -14.15
CA THR A 138 -0.21 -0.62 -13.69
C THR A 138 -0.91 -1.40 -14.81
N PRO A 139 -0.60 -2.71 -15.00
CA PRO A 139 -1.07 -3.48 -16.16
C PRO A 139 -2.57 -3.43 -16.40
N GLY A 140 -3.39 -3.70 -15.37
CA GLY A 140 -4.85 -3.74 -15.50
C GLY A 140 -5.46 -2.40 -15.96
N ARG A 141 -5.03 -1.25 -15.39
CA ARG A 141 -5.57 0.07 -15.79
C ARG A 141 -5.13 0.45 -17.20
N LEU A 142 -3.92 0.08 -17.60
CA LEU A 142 -3.46 0.29 -18.96
C LEU A 142 -4.34 -0.46 -19.97
N LEU A 143 -4.63 -1.74 -19.70
CA LEU A 143 -5.55 -2.53 -20.55
C LEU A 143 -6.95 -1.94 -20.61
N ASP A 144 -7.47 -1.38 -19.50
CA ASP A 144 -8.77 -0.73 -19.50
C ASP A 144 -8.80 0.48 -20.45
N HIS A 145 -7.73 1.29 -20.46
CA HIS A 145 -7.62 2.43 -21.38
C HIS A 145 -7.48 1.97 -22.83
N LEU A 146 -6.67 0.92 -23.10
CA LEU A 146 -6.51 0.35 -24.44
C LEU A 146 -7.83 -0.23 -24.98
N ARG A 147 -8.60 -0.95 -24.13
CA ARG A 147 -9.94 -1.49 -24.50
C ARG A 147 -10.95 -0.39 -24.83
N ARG A 148 -10.84 0.76 -24.15
CA ARG A 148 -11.71 1.94 -24.39
C ARG A 148 -11.28 2.79 -25.57
N GLY A 149 -10.13 2.51 -26.21
CA GLY A 149 -9.60 3.30 -27.32
C GLY A 149 -9.14 4.71 -26.90
N ASN A 150 -8.81 4.91 -25.63
CA ASN A 150 -8.34 6.19 -25.12
C ASN A 150 -6.96 6.56 -25.68
N PHE A 151 -6.15 5.58 -26.01
CA PHE A 151 -4.88 5.67 -26.75
C PHE A 151 -4.55 4.29 -27.37
N ASN A 152 -3.53 4.25 -28.23
CA ASN A 152 -2.95 3.02 -28.77
C ASN A 152 -1.44 2.95 -28.50
N LEU A 153 -0.83 1.82 -28.81
CA LEU A 153 0.61 1.59 -28.62
C LEU A 153 1.41 1.55 -29.94
N ASP A 154 0.82 1.99 -31.06
CA ASP A 154 1.42 1.85 -32.37
C ASP A 154 2.74 2.61 -32.54
N ALA A 155 2.91 3.72 -31.80
CA ALA A 155 4.15 4.51 -31.78
C ALA A 155 5.10 4.12 -30.63
N CYS A 156 4.70 3.20 -29.73
CA CYS A 156 5.50 2.84 -28.57
C CYS A 156 6.66 1.92 -28.95
N ARG A 157 7.88 2.46 -28.93
CA ARG A 157 9.12 1.75 -29.32
C ARG A 157 10.02 1.39 -28.15
N THR A 158 9.74 1.85 -26.94
CA THR A 158 10.54 1.55 -25.76
C THR A 158 9.62 1.15 -24.61
N VAL A 159 9.86 -0.03 -24.04
CA VAL A 159 9.07 -0.55 -22.93
C VAL A 159 9.97 -1.02 -21.80
N CYS A 160 9.63 -0.62 -20.57
CA CYS A 160 10.28 -1.10 -19.38
C CYS A 160 9.29 -1.89 -18.50
N LEU A 161 9.70 -3.05 -18.03
CA LEU A 161 9.03 -3.84 -17.01
C LEU A 161 9.82 -3.69 -15.70
N ASP A 162 9.31 -2.93 -14.75
CA ASP A 162 9.96 -2.75 -13.44
C ASP A 162 9.32 -3.65 -12.38
N GLU A 163 10.13 -4.29 -11.56
CA GLU A 163 9.73 -5.33 -10.61
C GLU A 163 8.90 -6.46 -11.27
N ALA A 164 9.46 -7.06 -12.34
CA ALA A 164 8.76 -8.06 -13.13
C ALA A 164 8.39 -9.32 -12.31
N ASP A 165 9.24 -9.75 -11.38
CA ASP A 165 8.98 -10.82 -10.42
C ASP A 165 7.77 -10.51 -9.51
N GLU A 166 7.63 -9.27 -9.11
CA GLU A 166 6.49 -8.82 -8.33
C GLU A 166 5.18 -8.80 -9.16
N MET A 167 5.24 -8.35 -10.42
CA MET A 167 4.08 -8.45 -11.33
C MET A 167 3.65 -9.90 -11.53
N LEU A 168 4.61 -10.82 -11.65
CA LEU A 168 4.33 -12.26 -11.75
C LEU A 168 3.68 -12.80 -10.46
N SER A 169 4.23 -12.47 -9.29
CA SER A 169 3.74 -12.96 -8.01
C SER A 169 2.35 -12.41 -7.64
N MET A 170 2.00 -11.22 -8.14
CA MET A 170 0.68 -10.60 -7.98
C MET A 170 -0.37 -11.09 -8.99
N GLY A 171 0.01 -11.96 -9.93
CA GLY A 171 -0.89 -12.51 -10.94
C GLY A 171 -1.13 -11.60 -12.16
N PHE A 172 -0.37 -10.51 -12.31
CA PHE A 172 -0.51 -9.58 -13.45
C PHE A 172 0.19 -10.05 -14.74
N TRP A 173 0.71 -11.28 -14.73
CA TRP A 173 1.54 -11.73 -15.85
C TRP A 173 0.77 -11.91 -17.15
N GLU A 174 -0.50 -12.27 -17.08
CA GLU A 174 -1.38 -12.38 -18.24
C GLU A 174 -1.65 -11.01 -18.86
N GLU A 175 -1.91 -9.99 -18.03
CA GLU A 175 -2.08 -8.63 -18.48
C GLU A 175 -0.79 -8.08 -19.11
N VAL A 176 0.37 -8.30 -18.48
CA VAL A 176 1.68 -7.90 -19.02
C VAL A 176 1.90 -8.52 -20.40
N THR A 177 1.72 -9.83 -20.54
CA THR A 177 1.88 -10.52 -21.84
C THR A 177 0.88 -10.04 -22.87
N SER A 178 -0.36 -9.73 -22.46
CA SER A 178 -1.38 -9.14 -23.35
C SER A 178 -0.98 -7.76 -23.87
N ILE A 179 -0.32 -6.95 -23.05
CA ILE A 179 0.21 -5.63 -23.43
C ILE A 179 1.38 -5.80 -24.40
N LEU A 180 2.36 -6.65 -24.08
CA LEU A 180 3.54 -6.90 -24.89
C LEU A 180 3.17 -7.37 -26.33
N LYS A 181 2.13 -8.18 -26.46
CA LYS A 181 1.60 -8.64 -27.78
C LYS A 181 0.98 -7.52 -28.62
N ARG A 182 0.59 -6.39 -28.03
CA ARG A 182 0.00 -5.24 -28.72
C ARG A 182 1.02 -4.20 -29.17
N LEU A 183 2.27 -4.35 -28.76
CA LEU A 183 3.35 -3.47 -29.15
C LEU A 183 3.81 -3.75 -30.59
N PRO A 184 4.38 -2.78 -31.27
CA PRO A 184 5.05 -2.99 -32.56
C PRO A 184 6.13 -4.06 -32.47
N ARG A 185 6.46 -4.68 -33.61
CA ARG A 185 7.55 -5.67 -33.66
C ARG A 185 8.90 -5.04 -33.37
N GLU A 186 9.18 -3.91 -33.99
CA GLU A 186 10.39 -3.13 -33.76
C GLU A 186 10.25 -2.31 -32.48
N ARG A 187 10.74 -2.84 -31.39
CA ARG A 187 10.71 -2.23 -30.07
C ARG A 187 11.88 -2.67 -29.23
N GLN A 188 12.25 -1.88 -28.28
CA GLN A 188 13.14 -2.22 -27.18
C GLN A 188 12.34 -2.65 -25.95
N ILE A 189 12.75 -3.73 -25.30
CA ILE A 189 12.23 -4.14 -24.01
C ILE A 189 13.36 -4.13 -22.97
N MET A 190 13.14 -3.41 -21.89
CA MET A 190 14.02 -3.40 -20.72
C MET A 190 13.28 -4.09 -19.56
N LEU A 191 13.76 -5.26 -19.11
CA LEU A 191 13.18 -6.01 -18.01
C LEU A 191 14.07 -5.92 -16.78
N PHE A 192 13.53 -5.30 -15.74
CA PHE A 192 14.17 -5.15 -14.43
C PHE A 192 13.48 -6.01 -13.39
N SER A 193 14.26 -6.85 -12.71
CA SER A 193 13.75 -7.78 -11.70
C SER A 193 14.81 -8.01 -10.62
N ALA A 194 14.39 -8.32 -9.40
CA ALA A 194 15.31 -8.77 -8.37
C ALA A 194 15.65 -10.25 -8.54
N THR A 195 14.69 -11.03 -9.04
CA THR A 195 14.83 -12.45 -9.32
C THR A 195 14.36 -12.78 -10.74
N LEU A 196 14.88 -13.88 -11.30
CA LEU A 196 14.53 -14.35 -12.65
C LEU A 196 13.93 -15.77 -12.58
N PRO A 197 12.67 -15.93 -12.08
CA PRO A 197 11.97 -17.20 -12.12
C PRO A 197 11.80 -17.69 -13.57
N GLU A 198 11.63 -18.99 -13.74
CA GLU A 198 11.52 -19.65 -15.06
C GLU A 198 10.48 -19.00 -15.99
N ARG A 199 9.36 -18.54 -15.43
CA ARG A 199 8.31 -17.83 -16.21
C ARG A 199 8.81 -16.50 -16.81
N ILE A 200 9.62 -15.76 -16.08
CA ILE A 200 10.23 -14.50 -16.57
C ILE A 200 11.29 -14.80 -17.62
N GLN A 201 12.12 -15.83 -17.39
CA GLN A 201 13.11 -16.25 -18.36
C GLN A 201 12.46 -16.68 -19.69
N ARG A 202 11.37 -17.47 -19.62
CA ARG A 202 10.59 -17.87 -20.82
C ARG A 202 10.01 -16.65 -21.55
N ALA A 203 9.49 -15.67 -20.80
CA ALA A 203 8.95 -14.46 -21.43
C ALA A 203 10.04 -13.61 -22.05
N SER A 204 11.21 -13.49 -21.41
CA SER A 204 12.36 -12.84 -22.01
C SER A 204 12.71 -13.49 -23.36
N SER A 205 12.84 -14.82 -23.40
CA SER A 205 13.10 -15.57 -24.65
C SER A 205 12.01 -15.41 -25.72
N GLN A 206 10.76 -15.12 -25.32
CA GLN A 206 9.63 -15.00 -26.24
C GLN A 206 9.47 -13.60 -26.84
N PHE A 207 9.77 -12.54 -26.03
CA PHE A 207 9.42 -11.16 -26.39
C PHE A 207 10.62 -10.26 -26.66
N MET A 208 11.82 -10.66 -26.20
CA MET A 208 13.06 -9.89 -26.33
C MET A 208 13.96 -10.47 -27.44
N ASP A 209 14.71 -9.59 -28.09
CA ASP A 209 15.67 -9.98 -29.12
C ASP A 209 17.11 -9.84 -28.58
N GLN A 210 17.79 -10.97 -28.39
CA GLN A 210 19.17 -11.08 -27.90
C GLN A 210 19.49 -10.08 -26.76
N PRO A 211 18.73 -10.11 -25.65
CA PRO A 211 18.86 -9.11 -24.60
C PRO A 211 20.27 -9.15 -23.98
N LYS A 212 20.84 -7.97 -23.76
CA LYS A 212 22.04 -7.86 -22.93
C LYS A 212 21.68 -8.21 -21.48
N HIS A 213 22.34 -9.22 -20.97
CA HIS A 213 22.17 -9.64 -19.58
C HIS A 213 23.07 -8.79 -18.67
N VAL A 214 22.45 -8.03 -17.77
CA VAL A 214 23.14 -7.24 -16.76
C VAL A 214 22.84 -7.87 -15.41
N ASP A 215 23.74 -8.67 -14.91
CA ASP A 215 23.65 -9.27 -13.59
C ASP A 215 24.53 -8.52 -12.60
N LEU A 216 23.91 -7.67 -11.82
CA LEU A 216 24.51 -6.97 -10.67
C LEU A 216 23.93 -7.50 -9.35
N GLY A 217 23.23 -8.62 -9.44
CA GLY A 217 22.69 -9.31 -8.26
C GLY A 217 23.81 -9.73 -7.31
N GLY A 218 25.01 -10.02 -7.84
CA GLY A 218 26.07 -10.68 -7.10
C GLY A 218 25.51 -11.92 -6.42
N GLU A 219 26.25 -12.81 -5.83
CA GLU A 219 25.66 -13.91 -5.04
C GLU A 219 24.76 -13.38 -3.91
N VAL A 220 23.50 -12.96 -4.26
CA VAL A 220 22.56 -12.36 -3.33
C VAL A 220 21.84 -13.44 -2.57
N ARG A 221 22.61 -14.12 -1.76
CA ARG A 221 22.03 -15.07 -0.80
C ARG A 221 21.77 -14.44 0.56
N THR A 222 22.14 -13.16 0.78
CA THR A 222 21.96 -12.48 2.07
C THR A 222 21.54 -11.01 1.92
N VAL A 223 20.68 -10.54 2.80
CA VAL A 223 20.41 -9.10 2.98
C VAL A 223 21.59 -8.55 3.81
N MET A 224 22.60 -7.98 3.12
CA MET A 224 23.79 -7.43 3.80
C MET A 224 23.36 -6.31 4.78
N GLY A 225 23.96 -6.32 5.97
CA GLY A 225 23.67 -5.32 6.99
C GLY A 225 22.38 -5.55 7.80
N VAL A 226 21.70 -6.69 7.60
CA VAL A 226 20.52 -7.04 8.41
C VAL A 226 20.85 -8.18 9.35
N THR A 227 20.63 -7.97 10.64
CA THR A 227 20.62 -9.03 11.65
C THR A 227 19.25 -9.72 11.64
N HIS A 228 19.25 -11.05 11.55
CA HIS A 228 18.02 -11.84 11.55
C HIS A 228 17.85 -12.55 12.88
N ARG A 229 16.79 -12.21 13.63
CA ARG A 229 16.52 -12.81 14.97
C ARG A 229 15.25 -13.62 14.99
N LEU A 230 15.31 -14.79 15.63
CA LEU A 230 14.15 -15.63 15.92
C LEU A 230 13.75 -15.47 17.39
N TYR A 231 12.51 -15.11 17.61
CA TYR A 231 11.89 -15.04 18.93
C TYR A 231 10.89 -16.20 19.07
N PRO A 232 11.18 -17.22 19.90
CA PRO A 232 10.27 -18.34 20.11
C PRO A 232 8.93 -17.85 20.67
N GLN A 233 7.83 -18.29 20.08
CA GLN A 233 6.51 -17.96 20.59
C GLN A 233 6.27 -18.63 21.94
N ASN A 234 5.92 -17.83 22.96
CA ASN A 234 5.35 -18.36 24.19
C ASN A 234 3.89 -18.78 23.94
N THR A 235 3.64 -20.08 23.97
CA THR A 235 2.32 -20.66 23.66
C THR A 235 1.26 -20.42 24.74
N ALA A 236 1.66 -19.97 25.94
CA ALA A 236 0.72 -19.53 26.98
C ALA A 236 0.13 -18.14 26.72
N MET A 237 0.64 -17.43 25.72
CA MET A 237 0.18 -16.08 25.35
C MET A 237 -0.38 -16.06 23.93
N SER A 238 -1.25 -15.07 23.65
CA SER A 238 -1.70 -14.80 22.28
C SER A 238 -0.52 -14.33 21.41
N GLN A 239 -0.61 -14.56 20.10
CA GLN A 239 0.42 -14.14 19.15
C GLN A 239 0.62 -12.61 19.18
N THR A 240 -0.45 -11.82 19.33
CA THR A 240 -0.38 -10.36 19.47
C THR A 240 0.37 -9.92 20.73
N ARG A 241 0.26 -10.67 21.82
CA ARG A 241 0.99 -10.38 23.06
C ARG A 241 2.47 -10.75 22.93
N ASN A 242 2.79 -11.85 22.27
CA ASN A 242 4.18 -12.19 21.91
C ASN A 242 4.82 -11.09 21.06
N LEU A 243 4.09 -10.57 20.05
CA LEU A 243 4.56 -9.44 19.23
C LEU A 243 4.82 -8.19 20.10
N LEU A 244 3.94 -7.89 21.06
CA LEU A 244 4.15 -6.76 21.98
C LEU A 244 5.47 -6.92 22.75
N HIS A 245 5.72 -8.10 23.33
CA HIS A 245 6.97 -8.36 24.05
C HIS A 245 8.21 -8.21 23.16
N MET A 246 8.13 -8.66 21.90
CA MET A 246 9.20 -8.44 20.91
C MET A 246 9.42 -6.95 20.63
N LEU A 247 8.34 -6.19 20.45
CA LEU A 247 8.42 -4.75 20.18
C LEU A 247 9.01 -3.99 21.37
N GLU A 248 8.64 -4.36 22.61
CA GLU A 248 9.21 -3.74 23.81
C GLU A 248 10.69 -4.12 24.00
N ALA A 249 11.08 -5.36 23.66
CA ALA A 249 12.49 -5.79 23.72
C ALA A 249 13.38 -5.10 22.71
N VAL A 250 12.87 -4.82 21.51
CA VAL A 250 13.62 -4.17 20.42
C VAL A 250 13.54 -2.65 20.51
N ALA A 251 12.45 -2.11 21.04
CA ALA A 251 12.16 -0.68 21.19
C ALA A 251 12.46 0.16 19.93
N PRO A 252 11.94 -0.20 18.74
CA PRO A 252 12.28 0.48 17.50
C PRO A 252 11.74 1.92 17.48
N THR A 253 12.49 2.86 16.90
CA THR A 253 12.01 4.23 16.65
C THR A 253 11.00 4.22 15.52
N ASN A 254 11.28 3.46 14.46
CA ASN A 254 10.39 3.24 13.33
C ASN A 254 10.51 1.81 12.80
N ALA A 255 9.39 1.16 12.52
CA ALA A 255 9.41 -0.21 12.04
C ALA A 255 8.17 -0.57 11.22
N ILE A 256 8.27 -1.69 10.51
CA ILE A 256 7.13 -2.32 9.84
C ILE A 256 6.86 -3.70 10.46
N VAL A 257 5.58 -4.01 10.67
CA VAL A 257 5.11 -5.33 11.09
C VAL A 257 4.37 -5.97 9.93
N PHE A 258 4.88 -7.08 9.43
CA PHE A 258 4.25 -7.83 8.35
C PHE A 258 3.29 -8.89 8.88
N CYS A 259 2.06 -8.85 8.38
CA CYS A 259 1.02 -9.86 8.57
C CYS A 259 0.67 -10.50 7.22
N ASN A 260 0.31 -11.79 7.23
CA ASN A 260 -0.07 -12.47 5.99
C ASN A 260 -1.49 -12.12 5.53
N ARG A 261 -2.40 -11.76 6.46
CA ARG A 261 -3.82 -11.52 6.20
C ARG A 261 -4.25 -10.11 6.59
N ARG A 262 -5.21 -9.55 5.83
CA ARG A 262 -5.77 -8.22 6.10
C ARG A 262 -6.40 -8.09 7.48
N MET A 263 -7.16 -9.11 7.90
CA MET A 263 -7.79 -9.14 9.23
C MET A 263 -6.76 -9.11 10.37
N GLU A 264 -5.60 -9.72 10.17
CA GLU A 264 -4.50 -9.70 11.13
C GLU A 264 -3.91 -8.29 11.27
N VAL A 265 -3.79 -7.55 10.17
CA VAL A 265 -3.33 -6.14 10.18
C VAL A 265 -4.21 -5.29 11.09
N ASP A 266 -5.54 -5.37 10.94
CA ASP A 266 -6.47 -4.60 11.77
C ASP A 266 -6.47 -5.06 13.23
N LEU A 267 -6.41 -6.37 13.46
CA LEU A 267 -6.33 -6.95 14.80
C LEU A 267 -5.07 -6.50 15.54
N VAL A 268 -3.90 -6.63 14.91
CA VAL A 268 -2.60 -6.22 15.45
C VAL A 268 -2.57 -4.71 15.70
N ALA A 269 -2.99 -3.89 14.73
CA ALA A 269 -3.02 -2.45 14.89
C ALA A 269 -3.94 -2.00 16.04
N ASN A 270 -5.13 -2.59 16.14
CA ASN A 270 -6.06 -2.28 17.23
C ASN A 270 -5.55 -2.73 18.60
N PHE A 271 -4.87 -3.87 18.65
CA PHE A 271 -4.26 -4.36 19.88
C PHE A 271 -3.11 -3.43 20.31
N LEU A 272 -2.16 -3.13 19.42
CA LEU A 272 -1.00 -2.31 19.72
C LEU A 272 -1.37 -0.87 20.13
N ARG A 273 -2.38 -0.27 19.51
CA ARG A 273 -2.90 1.04 19.92
C ARG A 273 -3.42 1.05 21.36
N ARG A 274 -4.03 -0.05 21.81
CA ARG A 274 -4.46 -0.20 23.22
C ARG A 274 -3.27 -0.35 24.17
N GLN A 275 -2.11 -0.73 23.65
CA GLN A 275 -0.84 -0.78 24.38
C GLN A 275 0.00 0.48 24.17
N PHE A 276 -0.63 1.59 23.76
CA PHE A 276 -0.01 2.90 23.52
C PHE A 276 1.07 2.93 22.44
N TRP A 277 1.09 1.95 21.53
CA TRP A 277 1.93 2.04 20.34
C TRP A 277 1.27 2.92 19.28
N ASN A 278 2.03 3.91 18.81
CA ASN A 278 1.61 4.75 17.69
C ASN A 278 1.81 3.99 16.38
N CYS A 279 0.73 3.38 15.87
CA CYS A 279 0.79 2.52 14.70
C CYS A 279 -0.33 2.80 13.69
N THR A 280 -0.03 2.56 12.41
CA THR A 280 -0.93 2.77 11.29
C THR A 280 -1.06 1.49 10.47
N PRO A 281 -2.29 0.97 10.24
CA PRO A 281 -2.51 -0.18 9.37
C PRO A 281 -2.49 0.21 7.90
N ILE A 282 -2.02 -0.71 7.04
CA ILE A 282 -2.14 -0.61 5.58
C ILE A 282 -2.40 -1.97 4.95
N HIS A 283 -3.50 -2.10 4.20
CA HIS A 283 -3.87 -3.32 3.47
C HIS A 283 -4.71 -3.00 2.23
N GLY A 284 -4.92 -4.00 1.37
CA GLY A 284 -5.54 -3.83 0.05
C GLY A 284 -6.97 -3.28 0.04
N ASP A 285 -7.77 -3.54 1.09
CA ASP A 285 -9.16 -3.08 1.17
C ASP A 285 -9.32 -1.61 1.56
N MET A 286 -8.21 -0.95 1.94
CA MET A 286 -8.26 0.47 2.30
C MET A 286 -8.45 1.35 1.07
N PRO A 287 -9.30 2.40 1.17
CA PRO A 287 -9.39 3.42 0.14
C PRO A 287 -8.02 4.07 -0.13
N GLN A 288 -7.74 4.42 -1.39
CA GLN A 288 -6.43 4.96 -1.79
C GLN A 288 -5.99 6.17 -0.96
N LYS A 289 -6.90 7.12 -0.72
CA LYS A 289 -6.61 8.28 0.15
C LYS A 289 -6.23 7.91 1.58
N ALA A 290 -6.79 6.82 2.12
CA ALA A 290 -6.44 6.34 3.45
C ALA A 290 -5.04 5.71 3.47
N ARG A 291 -4.65 4.98 2.40
CA ARG A 291 -3.31 4.42 2.24
C ARG A 291 -2.26 5.53 2.13
N GLU A 292 -2.51 6.56 1.31
CA GLU A 292 -1.63 7.72 1.16
C GLU A 292 -1.38 8.43 2.50
N ARG A 293 -2.44 8.67 3.29
CA ARG A 293 -2.30 9.26 4.63
C ARG A 293 -1.54 8.35 5.60
N ALA A 294 -1.75 7.03 5.52
CA ALA A 294 -1.00 6.07 6.32
C ALA A 294 0.51 6.19 6.06
N LEU A 295 0.89 6.26 4.79
CA LEU A 295 2.29 6.42 4.37
C LEU A 295 2.86 7.78 4.78
N GLU A 296 2.11 8.86 4.60
CA GLU A 296 2.50 10.20 5.05
C GLU A 296 2.67 10.26 6.57
N SER A 297 1.83 9.56 7.34
CA SER A 297 1.95 9.48 8.80
C SER A 297 3.25 8.83 9.24
N VAL A 298 3.67 7.76 8.56
CA VAL A 298 4.93 7.06 8.87
C VAL A 298 6.14 7.89 8.40
N ARG A 299 6.11 8.41 7.17
CA ARG A 299 7.20 9.26 6.65
C ARG A 299 7.43 10.53 7.46
N GLY A 300 6.35 11.12 7.94
CA GLY A 300 6.38 12.31 8.81
C GLY A 300 6.64 12.01 10.29
N GLY A 301 7.00 10.78 10.66
CA GLY A 301 7.30 10.39 12.04
C GLY A 301 6.11 10.39 13.00
N ARG A 302 4.88 10.64 12.50
CA ARG A 302 3.66 10.62 13.32
C ARG A 302 3.23 9.22 13.74
N SER A 303 3.63 8.19 13.01
CA SER A 303 3.43 6.79 13.36
C SER A 303 4.77 6.09 13.40
N ARG A 304 5.09 5.43 14.52
CA ARG A 304 6.31 4.63 14.69
C ARG A 304 6.22 3.29 13.97
N LEU A 305 5.04 2.69 13.95
CA LEU A 305 4.84 1.36 13.37
C LEU A 305 3.89 1.41 12.17
N LEU A 306 4.29 0.78 11.08
CA LEU A 306 3.41 0.43 9.97
C LEU A 306 3.02 -1.05 10.11
N ILE A 307 1.74 -1.36 10.19
CA ILE A 307 1.25 -2.74 10.20
C ILE A 307 0.72 -3.05 8.81
N ALA A 308 1.32 -4.01 8.09
CA ALA A 308 1.08 -4.14 6.66
C ALA A 308 0.95 -5.59 6.19
N THR A 309 0.19 -5.78 5.10
CA THR A 309 0.32 -6.99 4.26
C THR A 309 1.39 -6.75 3.19
N ASP A 310 1.96 -7.83 2.62
CA ASP A 310 2.97 -7.75 1.56
C ASP A 310 2.51 -6.90 0.39
N VAL A 311 1.31 -7.18 -0.14
CA VAL A 311 0.74 -6.46 -1.29
C VAL A 311 0.63 -4.96 -1.03
N ALA A 312 0.29 -4.57 0.19
CA ALA A 312 0.15 -3.17 0.55
C ALA A 312 1.50 -2.49 0.83
N ALA A 313 2.51 -3.25 1.27
CA ALA A 313 3.86 -2.77 1.56
C ALA A 313 4.79 -2.73 0.34
N ARG A 314 4.39 -3.37 -0.77
CA ARG A 314 5.13 -3.34 -2.04
C ARG A 314 5.10 -1.95 -2.66
N GLY A 315 6.22 -1.55 -3.25
CA GLY A 315 6.36 -0.22 -3.87
C GLY A 315 6.35 0.95 -2.88
N ILE A 316 6.32 0.67 -1.57
CA ILE A 316 6.40 1.72 -0.55
C ILE A 316 7.87 2.07 -0.34
N ASP A 317 8.25 3.30 -0.74
CA ASP A 317 9.54 3.87 -0.37
C ASP A 317 9.45 4.43 1.05
N ILE A 318 9.62 3.56 2.04
CA ILE A 318 9.86 3.95 3.43
C ILE A 318 11.35 3.68 3.68
N ARG A 319 12.11 4.77 3.83
CA ARG A 319 13.57 4.72 4.06
C ARG A 319 13.85 4.75 5.56
N GLY A 320 14.96 4.10 5.95
CA GLY A 320 15.50 4.21 7.29
C GLY A 320 14.65 3.52 8.37
N LEU A 321 14.02 2.38 8.06
CA LEU A 321 13.40 1.57 9.09
C LEU A 321 14.48 0.88 9.94
N ASP A 322 14.35 0.99 11.26
CA ASP A 322 15.26 0.34 12.21
C ASP A 322 15.04 -1.17 12.22
N ALA A 323 13.78 -1.59 12.12
CA ALA A 323 13.43 -3.00 12.20
C ALA A 323 12.24 -3.39 11.31
N VAL A 324 12.27 -4.66 10.92
CA VAL A 324 11.17 -5.37 10.27
C VAL A 324 10.71 -6.50 11.21
N PHE A 325 9.44 -6.51 11.55
CA PHE A 325 8.84 -7.57 12.36
C PHE A 325 7.99 -8.47 11.48
N HIS A 326 8.16 -9.77 11.64
CA HIS A 326 7.31 -10.78 11.00
C HIS A 326 6.35 -11.33 12.04
N PHE A 327 5.11 -10.83 12.03
CA PHE A 327 4.02 -11.42 12.83
C PHE A 327 3.79 -12.85 12.40
N ASP A 328 3.85 -13.07 11.07
CA ASP A 328 3.88 -14.38 10.45
C ASP A 328 4.98 -14.45 9.39
N LEU A 329 5.68 -15.58 9.34
CA LEU A 329 6.56 -15.88 8.21
C LEU A 329 5.76 -16.01 6.91
N PRO A 330 6.25 -15.45 5.80
CA PRO A 330 5.60 -15.59 4.50
C PRO A 330 5.60 -17.04 4.02
N GLN A 331 4.83 -17.32 2.98
CA GLN A 331 4.81 -18.66 2.37
C GLN A 331 6.11 -18.94 1.60
N ASP A 332 6.65 -17.93 0.92
CA ASP A 332 7.86 -18.04 0.11
C ASP A 332 9.06 -17.45 0.82
N ALA A 333 10.20 -18.15 0.73
CA ALA A 333 11.48 -17.70 1.26
C ALA A 333 11.96 -16.40 0.60
N GLU A 334 11.64 -16.18 -0.68
CA GLU A 334 11.93 -14.96 -1.42
C GLU A 334 11.22 -13.74 -0.82
N LEU A 335 9.95 -13.91 -0.48
CA LEU A 335 9.17 -12.84 0.14
C LEU A 335 9.71 -12.43 1.52
N TYR A 336 10.34 -13.38 2.25
CA TYR A 336 11.06 -13.06 3.48
C TYR A 336 12.20 -12.08 3.23
N VAL A 337 13.02 -12.33 2.22
CA VAL A 337 14.15 -11.47 1.86
C VAL A 337 13.66 -10.08 1.43
N HIS A 338 12.58 -10.01 0.66
CA HIS A 338 11.95 -8.74 0.26
C HIS A 338 11.39 -7.94 1.45
N ARG A 339 10.81 -8.62 2.46
CA ARG A 339 10.37 -7.99 3.71
C ARG A 339 11.58 -7.48 4.51
N ALA A 340 12.57 -8.34 4.73
CA ALA A 340 13.78 -7.99 5.47
C ALA A 340 14.55 -6.83 4.83
N GLY A 341 14.57 -6.75 3.49
CA GLY A 341 15.18 -5.66 2.74
C GLY A 341 14.48 -4.28 2.89
N ARG A 342 13.46 -4.14 3.72
CA ARG A 342 12.90 -2.82 4.10
C ARG A 342 13.75 -2.12 5.18
N THR A 343 14.67 -2.82 5.80
CA THR A 343 15.71 -2.30 6.71
C THR A 343 17.10 -2.63 6.17
N GLY A 344 18.17 -2.18 6.84
CA GLY A 344 19.56 -2.51 6.50
C GLY A 344 20.04 -2.00 5.14
N ARG A 345 19.57 -0.83 4.69
CA ARG A 345 20.04 -0.22 3.43
C ARG A 345 21.42 0.40 3.59
N ILE A 346 22.10 0.59 2.47
CA ILE A 346 23.51 1.01 2.31
C ILE A 346 24.03 1.84 3.49
N GLY A 347 24.95 1.25 4.28
CA GLY A 347 25.65 1.91 5.38
C GLY A 347 24.94 1.90 6.74
N ALA A 348 23.71 1.37 6.85
CA ALA A 348 22.98 1.26 8.11
C ALA A 348 22.72 -0.19 8.50
N SER A 349 22.89 -0.53 9.78
CA SER A 349 22.49 -1.83 10.33
C SER A 349 20.97 -1.89 10.48
N GLY A 350 20.34 -3.03 10.16
CA GLY A 350 18.92 -3.27 10.30
C GLY A 350 18.63 -4.53 11.09
N LEU A 351 17.42 -4.65 11.61
CA LEU A 351 16.95 -5.84 12.31
C LEU A 351 15.73 -6.45 11.61
N SER A 352 15.79 -7.75 11.33
CA SER A 352 14.64 -8.56 10.92
C SER A 352 14.28 -9.51 12.07
N ALA A 353 13.20 -9.20 12.79
CA ALA A 353 12.72 -9.93 13.96
C ALA A 353 11.54 -10.84 13.58
N VAL A 354 11.67 -12.13 13.78
CA VAL A 354 10.68 -13.15 13.43
C VAL A 354 10.04 -13.73 14.67
N LEU A 355 8.71 -13.68 14.76
CA LEU A 355 7.96 -14.46 15.74
C LEU A 355 7.86 -15.90 15.24
N LEU A 356 8.61 -16.80 15.86
CA LEU A 356 8.68 -18.20 15.46
C LEU A 356 7.51 -18.99 16.04
N THR A 357 6.51 -19.23 15.21
CA THR A 357 5.38 -20.12 15.53
C THR A 357 5.76 -21.60 15.34
N ARG A 358 4.92 -22.52 15.83
CA ARG A 358 5.13 -23.97 15.66
C ARG A 358 5.35 -24.38 14.19
N SER A 359 4.64 -23.77 13.26
CA SER A 359 4.78 -24.05 11.83
C SER A 359 5.95 -23.30 11.16
N GLY A 360 6.61 -22.39 11.87
CA GLY A 360 7.67 -21.54 11.33
C GLY A 360 9.00 -22.26 11.09
N GLY A 361 9.26 -23.36 11.78
CA GLY A 361 10.55 -24.09 11.71
C GLY A 361 10.90 -24.56 10.29
N ILE A 362 9.95 -25.12 9.56
CA ILE A 362 10.16 -25.58 8.16
C ILE A 362 10.47 -24.38 7.24
N LYS A 363 9.74 -23.27 7.42
CA LYS A 363 9.94 -22.05 6.62
C LYS A 363 11.31 -21.42 6.88
N THR A 364 11.77 -21.38 8.13
CA THR A 364 13.11 -20.86 8.46
C THR A 364 14.21 -21.71 7.86
N GLN A 365 14.06 -23.04 7.82
CA GLN A 365 15.01 -23.92 7.14
C GLN A 365 15.07 -23.65 5.62
N ALA A 366 13.93 -23.47 4.97
CA ALA A 366 13.87 -23.13 3.54
C ALA A 366 14.56 -21.78 3.25
N ILE A 367 14.37 -20.78 4.12
CA ILE A 367 15.03 -19.48 4.02
C ILE A 367 16.54 -19.62 4.17
N LYS A 368 17.01 -20.35 5.20
CA LYS A 368 18.44 -20.62 5.43
C LYS A 368 19.09 -21.29 4.22
N ALA A 369 18.45 -22.33 3.68
CA ALA A 369 18.99 -23.12 2.57
C ALA A 369 19.09 -22.32 1.27
N ARG A 370 18.09 -21.46 0.98
CA ARG A 370 18.02 -20.76 -0.30
C ARG A 370 18.80 -19.44 -0.32
N TYR A 371 18.86 -18.72 0.82
CA TYR A 371 19.36 -17.34 0.87
C TYR A 371 20.54 -17.17 1.83
N ALA A 372 21.14 -18.24 2.33
CA ALA A 372 22.26 -18.24 3.29
C ALA A 372 22.04 -17.27 4.49
N VAL A 373 20.78 -17.11 4.92
CA VAL A 373 20.42 -16.30 6.07
C VAL A 373 20.80 -17.03 7.35
N THR A 374 21.56 -16.37 8.21
CA THR A 374 21.87 -16.87 9.55
C THR A 374 20.90 -16.21 10.54
N PHE A 375 20.13 -17.03 11.26
CA PHE A 375 19.24 -16.55 12.31
C PHE A 375 19.92 -16.67 13.67
N GLU A 376 19.91 -15.57 14.42
CA GLU A 376 20.27 -15.55 15.84
C GLU A 376 19.02 -15.90 16.66
N GLU A 377 19.13 -16.81 17.61
CA GLU A 377 18.04 -17.05 18.55
C GLU A 377 18.06 -15.99 19.63
N ALA A 378 16.90 -15.37 19.88
CA ALA A 378 16.72 -14.36 20.90
C ALA A 378 15.68 -14.84 21.92
N ASN A 379 15.90 -14.56 23.19
CA ASN A 379 14.94 -14.86 24.22
C ASN A 379 13.79 -13.86 24.21
N MET A 380 12.58 -14.36 24.37
CA MET A 380 11.43 -13.51 24.62
C MET A 380 11.59 -12.88 26.01
N PRO A 381 11.46 -11.54 26.16
CA PRO A 381 11.54 -10.94 27.48
C PRO A 381 10.45 -11.46 28.39
N ASP A 382 10.74 -11.57 29.69
CA ASP A 382 9.72 -11.89 30.68
C ASP A 382 8.70 -10.76 30.83
N LYS A 383 7.64 -11.04 31.58
CA LYS A 383 6.55 -10.08 31.76
C LYS A 383 7.01 -8.79 32.47
N GLU A 384 7.89 -8.92 33.45
CA GLU A 384 8.35 -7.78 34.26
C GLU A 384 9.22 -6.84 33.42
N THR A 385 10.20 -7.38 32.71
CA THR A 385 11.03 -6.63 31.76
C THR A 385 10.20 -5.94 30.69
N SER A 386 9.22 -6.65 30.13
CA SER A 386 8.33 -6.09 29.09
C SER A 386 7.45 -4.96 29.63
N VAL A 387 6.93 -5.08 30.85
CA VAL A 387 6.12 -4.02 31.49
C VAL A 387 6.98 -2.81 31.83
N ALA A 388 8.21 -3.01 32.32
CA ALA A 388 9.14 -1.92 32.61
C ALA A 388 9.47 -1.14 31.31
N ALA A 389 9.86 -1.83 30.24
CA ALA A 389 10.15 -1.19 28.95
C ALA A 389 8.90 -0.46 28.36
N GLN A 390 7.70 -1.04 28.53
CA GLN A 390 6.46 -0.39 28.13
C GLN A 390 6.22 0.90 28.93
N ALA A 391 6.45 0.89 30.24
CA ALA A 391 6.27 2.06 31.10
C ALA A 391 7.25 3.17 30.70
N GLU A 392 8.55 2.86 30.52
CA GLU A 392 9.55 3.81 30.08
C GLU A 392 9.18 4.47 28.74
N ARG A 393 8.76 3.66 27.77
CA ARG A 393 8.32 4.17 26.47
C ARG A 393 7.11 5.09 26.57
N VAL A 394 6.09 4.69 27.35
CA VAL A 394 4.87 5.49 27.54
C VAL A 394 5.21 6.82 28.22
N ILE A 395 6.09 6.80 29.23
CA ILE A 395 6.56 8.02 29.91
C ILE A 395 7.27 8.93 28.90
N ALA A 396 8.22 8.40 28.12
CA ALA A 396 8.94 9.17 27.11
C ALA A 396 7.99 9.79 26.07
N ASP A 397 7.01 9.03 25.57
CA ASP A 397 6.03 9.50 24.60
C ASP A 397 5.13 10.61 25.17
N LEU A 398 4.67 10.47 26.42
CA LEU A 398 3.84 11.47 27.09
C LEU A 398 4.64 12.74 27.40
N THR A 399 5.89 12.60 27.86
CA THR A 399 6.80 13.74 28.10
C THR A 399 7.05 14.52 26.81
N ALA A 400 7.35 13.82 25.71
CA ALA A 400 7.56 14.46 24.40
C ALA A 400 6.27 15.15 23.89
N ALA A 401 5.11 14.54 24.06
CA ALA A 401 3.84 15.14 23.67
C ALA A 401 3.44 16.35 24.53
N GLY A 402 3.95 16.43 25.77
CA GLY A 402 3.69 17.51 26.71
C GLY A 402 4.68 18.68 26.60
N ALA A 403 5.78 18.55 25.85
CA ALA A 403 6.88 19.52 25.85
C ALA A 403 6.46 20.97 25.52
N ASP A 404 5.47 21.13 24.63
CA ASP A 404 4.95 22.43 24.21
C ASP A 404 3.62 22.83 24.90
N LEU A 405 3.19 22.07 25.91
CA LEU A 405 1.93 22.32 26.61
C LEU A 405 2.17 23.05 27.93
N PRO A 406 1.24 23.93 28.36
CA PRO A 406 1.34 24.65 29.64
C PRO A 406 1.01 23.73 30.83
N LEU A 407 1.87 22.74 31.09
CA LEU A 407 1.66 21.73 32.13
C LEU A 407 1.94 22.26 33.56
N GLU A 408 2.62 23.39 33.70
CA GLU A 408 3.01 23.96 34.98
C GLU A 408 1.83 24.10 35.96
N GLN A 409 0.65 24.50 35.46
CA GLN A 409 -0.57 24.65 36.25
C GLN A 409 -1.10 23.34 36.84
N PHE A 410 -0.62 22.18 36.38
CA PHE A 410 -1.03 20.85 36.85
C PHE A 410 0.05 20.13 37.66
N MET A 411 1.27 20.71 37.76
CA MET A 411 2.43 20.03 38.39
C MET A 411 2.19 19.73 39.87
N ASP A 412 1.69 20.70 40.65
CA ASP A 412 1.42 20.53 42.07
C ASP A 412 0.35 19.44 42.31
N LEU A 413 -0.69 19.43 41.47
CA LEU A 413 -1.73 18.39 41.54
C LEU A 413 -1.18 17.01 41.15
N ALA A 414 -0.35 16.95 40.13
CA ALA A 414 0.29 15.71 39.68
C ALA A 414 1.21 15.13 40.77
N GLN A 415 1.98 16.01 41.46
CA GLN A 415 2.81 15.60 42.57
C GLN A 415 1.97 15.06 43.73
N GLY A 416 0.92 15.75 44.13
CA GLY A 416 0.00 15.27 45.19
C GLY A 416 -0.66 13.92 44.84
N ILE A 417 -1.00 13.70 43.55
CA ILE A 417 -1.50 12.41 43.10
C ILE A 417 -0.40 11.33 43.22
N SER A 418 0.85 11.64 42.82
CA SER A 418 1.95 10.67 42.82
C SER A 418 2.34 10.19 44.22
N GLU A 419 2.11 11.01 45.22
CA GLU A 419 2.39 10.72 46.65
C GLU A 419 1.24 9.93 47.32
N SER A 420 0.08 9.83 46.68
CA SER A 420 -1.08 9.12 47.23
C SER A 420 -0.89 7.59 47.18
N PRO A 421 -1.37 6.84 48.22
CA PRO A 421 -1.42 5.37 48.14
C PRO A 421 -2.18 4.83 46.93
N ASP A 422 -3.14 5.61 46.40
CA ASP A 422 -3.99 5.25 45.28
C ASP A 422 -3.43 5.75 43.91
N ALA A 423 -2.20 6.26 43.90
CA ALA A 423 -1.55 6.81 42.70
C ALA A 423 -1.61 5.86 41.49
N ALA A 424 -1.29 4.58 41.72
CA ALA A 424 -1.31 3.58 40.64
C ALA A 424 -2.72 3.40 40.04
N GLN A 425 -3.77 3.45 40.85
CA GLN A 425 -5.17 3.32 40.39
C GLN A 425 -5.60 4.59 39.62
N ALA A 426 -5.22 5.77 40.09
CA ALA A 426 -5.50 7.04 39.44
C ALA A 426 -4.82 7.11 38.05
N ILE A 427 -3.54 6.75 38.00
CA ILE A 427 -2.77 6.68 36.74
C ILE A 427 -3.41 5.63 35.78
N ALA A 428 -3.76 4.45 36.26
CA ALA A 428 -4.42 3.44 35.45
C ALA A 428 -5.75 3.94 34.86
N TYR A 429 -6.52 4.72 35.61
CA TYR A 429 -7.75 5.35 35.13
C TYR A 429 -7.47 6.39 34.05
N LEU A 430 -6.47 7.25 34.22
CA LEU A 430 -6.07 8.25 33.23
C LEU A 430 -5.61 7.58 31.92
N LEU A 431 -4.81 6.54 32.01
CA LEU A 431 -4.38 5.74 30.85
C LEU A 431 -5.58 5.08 30.14
N PHE A 432 -6.54 4.54 30.92
CA PHE A 432 -7.76 3.98 30.35
C PHE A 432 -8.62 5.03 29.62
N GLU A 433 -8.80 6.23 30.19
CA GLU A 433 -9.53 7.30 29.53
C GLU A 433 -8.81 7.81 28.25
N GLN A 434 -7.48 7.83 28.26
CA GLN A 434 -6.68 8.12 27.08
C GLN A 434 -6.97 7.13 25.94
N THR A 435 -7.06 5.83 26.24
CA THR A 435 -7.41 4.81 25.23
C THR A 435 -8.82 4.97 24.68
N LYS A 436 -9.77 5.43 25.48
CA LYS A 436 -11.13 5.76 25.01
C LYS A 436 -11.17 6.96 24.10
N ARG A 437 -10.40 8.02 24.41
CA ARG A 437 -10.33 9.24 23.57
C ARG A 437 -9.72 8.92 22.21
N GLN A 438 -8.69 8.08 22.13
CA GLN A 438 -8.13 7.61 20.87
C GLN A 438 -9.14 6.84 20.02
N LYS A 439 -10.05 6.04 20.65
CA LYS A 439 -11.17 5.40 19.96
C LYS A 439 -12.20 6.40 19.44
N SER A 440 -12.52 7.44 20.23
CA SER A 440 -13.54 8.42 19.86
C SER A 440 -13.07 9.36 18.76
N THR A 441 -11.78 9.68 18.69
CA THR A 441 -11.20 10.44 17.56
C THR A 441 -11.17 9.62 16.28
N SER A 442 -10.86 8.31 16.35
CA SER A 442 -10.92 7.45 15.16
C SER A 442 -12.36 7.18 14.68
N SER A 443 -13.35 7.16 15.58
CA SER A 443 -14.77 7.06 15.22
C SER A 443 -15.36 8.40 14.80
N ARG A 444 -14.99 9.50 15.45
CA ARG A 444 -15.40 10.86 15.06
C ARG A 444 -14.81 11.30 13.72
N ASP A 445 -13.59 10.87 13.39
CA ASP A 445 -13.03 11.04 12.05
C ASP A 445 -13.74 10.18 11.00
N ARG A 446 -14.25 8.99 11.38
CA ARG A 446 -15.16 8.21 10.52
C ARG A 446 -16.52 8.88 10.38
N ASP A 447 -17.08 9.44 11.44
CA ASP A 447 -18.37 10.12 11.42
C ASP A 447 -18.29 11.54 10.83
N ARG A 448 -17.23 12.33 11.12
CA ARG A 448 -16.98 13.62 10.45
C ARG A 448 -16.65 13.47 8.96
N LYS A 449 -16.03 12.35 8.53
CA LYS A 449 -15.85 12.06 7.10
C LYS A 449 -17.11 11.55 6.44
N ARG A 450 -18.03 10.95 7.20
CA ARG A 450 -19.39 10.64 6.74
C ARG A 450 -20.21 11.92 6.55
N ASP A 451 -19.90 12.99 7.30
CA ASP A 451 -20.55 14.30 7.22
C ASP A 451 -19.83 15.30 6.29
N GLN A 452 -18.54 15.05 5.92
CA GLN A 452 -17.73 15.94 5.05
C GLN A 452 -17.37 15.35 3.68
N GLU A 453 -17.55 14.06 3.45
CA GLU A 453 -17.80 13.65 2.08
C GLU A 453 -19.18 14.22 1.75
N PRO A 454 -19.30 15.11 0.77
CA PRO A 454 -20.57 15.17 0.07
C PRO A 454 -20.71 13.71 -0.39
N SER A 455 -21.55 12.93 0.32
CA SER A 455 -22.16 11.78 -0.31
C SER A 455 -22.44 12.26 -1.73
N PRO A 456 -22.01 11.52 -2.79
CA PRO A 456 -22.54 11.86 -4.07
C PRO A 456 -24.02 12.03 -3.76
N ARG A 457 -24.55 13.22 -3.99
CA ARG A 457 -25.98 13.48 -4.02
C ARG A 457 -26.53 12.67 -5.20
N THR A 458 -26.44 11.38 -5.11
CA THR A 458 -27.51 10.49 -5.41
C THR A 458 -28.50 10.73 -4.26
N GLY A 459 -29.15 11.87 -4.28
CA GLY A 459 -30.51 11.88 -3.97
C GLY A 459 -31.11 10.86 -4.92
N SER A 460 -31.05 9.59 -4.54
CA SER A 460 -32.06 8.65 -4.96
C SER A 460 -33.31 9.26 -4.33
N GLY A 461 -34.12 9.94 -5.14
CA GLY A 461 -35.44 10.38 -4.77
C GLY A 461 -36.32 9.18 -4.48
N LEU A 462 -35.82 8.24 -3.66
CA LEU A 462 -36.46 6.97 -3.35
C LEU A 462 -36.85 6.92 -1.87
N THR A 463 -38.06 6.50 -1.64
CA THR A 463 -38.56 6.10 -0.33
C THR A 463 -38.32 4.60 -0.16
N ARG A 464 -37.81 4.20 1.00
CA ARG A 464 -37.47 2.80 1.31
C ARG A 464 -38.49 2.16 2.23
N TYR A 465 -38.81 0.92 1.93
CA TYR A 465 -39.69 0.07 2.72
C TYR A 465 -38.93 -1.19 3.12
N ILE A 466 -39.09 -1.63 4.37
CA ILE A 466 -38.60 -2.93 4.84
C ILE A 466 -39.65 -3.98 4.51
N ILE A 467 -39.21 -5.12 4.00
CA ILE A 467 -40.02 -6.29 3.75
C ILE A 467 -39.76 -7.27 4.90
N ASP A 468 -40.68 -7.33 5.87
CA ASP A 468 -40.57 -8.17 7.05
C ASP A 468 -41.37 -9.48 6.84
N GLY A 469 -40.81 -10.63 7.27
CA GLY A 469 -41.50 -11.93 7.22
C GLY A 469 -41.23 -12.73 5.94
N TYR A 470 -40.42 -12.21 4.99
CA TYR A 470 -40.00 -12.97 3.82
C TYR A 470 -38.64 -13.64 4.08
N GLU A 471 -38.60 -14.97 4.16
CA GLU A 471 -37.40 -15.78 4.47
C GLU A 471 -36.82 -16.51 3.25
N GLY A 472 -37.26 -16.15 2.04
CA GLY A 472 -36.73 -16.75 0.80
C GLY A 472 -35.30 -16.31 0.49
N ASP A 473 -34.50 -17.22 -0.06
CA ASP A 473 -33.10 -16.98 -0.46
C ASP A 473 -32.98 -16.10 -1.72
N GLU A 474 -34.00 -16.04 -2.54
CA GLU A 474 -34.07 -15.21 -3.76
C GLU A 474 -34.89 -13.94 -3.50
N ALA A 475 -34.64 -12.91 -4.34
CA ALA A 475 -35.38 -11.67 -4.22
C ALA A 475 -36.89 -11.91 -4.43
N PRO A 476 -37.78 -11.34 -3.55
CA PRO A 476 -39.22 -11.48 -3.74
C PRO A 476 -39.67 -10.81 -5.03
N GLU A 477 -40.72 -11.33 -5.64
CA GLU A 477 -41.30 -10.77 -6.86
C GLU A 477 -41.81 -9.34 -6.64
N VAL A 478 -41.52 -8.47 -7.58
CA VAL A 478 -41.83 -7.03 -7.49
C VAL A 478 -43.32 -6.76 -7.66
N THR A 479 -44.00 -7.52 -8.51
CA THR A 479 -45.42 -7.27 -8.87
C THR A 479 -46.38 -7.30 -7.66
N PRO A 480 -46.38 -8.35 -6.80
CA PRO A 480 -47.25 -8.37 -5.63
C PRO A 480 -46.93 -7.24 -4.62
N ILE A 481 -45.65 -6.85 -4.51
CA ILE A 481 -45.21 -5.75 -3.63
C ILE A 481 -45.72 -4.42 -4.15
N ALA A 482 -45.65 -4.19 -5.45
CA ALA A 482 -46.17 -2.98 -6.11
C ALA A 482 -47.68 -2.88 -5.95
N GLU A 483 -48.42 -3.96 -6.20
CA GLU A 483 -49.87 -4.04 -6.03
C GLU A 483 -50.28 -3.72 -4.58
N ALA A 484 -49.61 -4.31 -3.57
CA ALA A 484 -49.90 -4.04 -2.17
C ALA A 484 -49.61 -2.59 -1.75
N LEU A 485 -48.71 -1.91 -2.46
CA LEU A 485 -48.42 -0.50 -2.28
C LEU A 485 -49.31 0.42 -3.16
N GLY A 486 -50.15 -0.15 -4.02
CA GLY A 486 -51.00 0.59 -4.97
C GLY A 486 -50.22 1.28 -6.09
N LEU A 487 -49.10 0.66 -6.52
CA LEU A 487 -48.15 1.24 -7.46
C LEU A 487 -47.98 0.38 -8.72
N ASP A 488 -47.44 0.98 -9.78
CA ASP A 488 -47.00 0.27 -10.96
C ASP A 488 -45.67 -0.48 -10.62
N ALA A 489 -45.58 -1.76 -11.03
CA ALA A 489 -44.39 -2.58 -10.82
C ALA A 489 -43.14 -1.97 -11.48
N ALA A 490 -43.27 -1.18 -12.54
CA ALA A 490 -42.16 -0.56 -13.23
C ALA A 490 -41.39 0.50 -12.38
N ILE A 491 -42.01 1.03 -11.31
CA ILE A 491 -41.40 2.05 -10.44
C ILE A 491 -40.92 1.48 -9.09
N VAL A 492 -41.14 0.21 -8.82
CA VAL A 492 -40.73 -0.49 -7.60
C VAL A 492 -39.48 -1.31 -7.90
N THR A 493 -38.46 -1.21 -7.06
CA THR A 493 -37.28 -2.08 -7.13
C THR A 493 -37.04 -2.75 -5.79
N VAL A 494 -36.59 -4.02 -5.80
CA VAL A 494 -36.28 -4.78 -4.61
C VAL A 494 -34.78 -5.04 -4.54
N GLU A 495 -34.18 -4.80 -3.38
CA GLU A 495 -32.76 -5.03 -3.13
C GLU A 495 -32.51 -5.70 -1.76
N ALA A 496 -31.42 -6.46 -1.66
CA ALA A 496 -31.01 -7.05 -0.41
C ALA A 496 -30.53 -5.98 0.61
N SER A 497 -30.99 -6.08 1.85
CA SER A 497 -30.56 -5.21 2.93
C SER A 497 -29.20 -5.61 3.49
N ARG A 498 -28.32 -4.65 3.78
CA ARG A 498 -27.03 -4.90 4.45
C ARG A 498 -27.13 -5.50 5.85
N ARG A 499 -28.31 -5.51 6.45
CA ARG A 499 -28.58 -6.06 7.80
C ARG A 499 -29.31 -7.41 7.75
N GLY A 500 -29.45 -8.00 6.58
CA GLY A 500 -30.26 -9.17 6.32
C GLY A 500 -31.71 -8.79 5.93
N GLY A 501 -32.39 -9.62 5.12
CA GLY A 501 -33.72 -9.39 4.59
C GLY A 501 -33.74 -8.48 3.35
N TRP A 502 -34.92 -8.00 2.96
CA TRP A 502 -35.17 -7.32 1.69
C TRP A 502 -35.75 -5.91 1.88
N LEU A 503 -35.44 -5.01 0.94
CA LEU A 503 -35.94 -3.65 0.88
C LEU A 503 -36.65 -3.39 -0.44
N ALA A 504 -37.82 -2.74 -0.40
CA ALA A 504 -38.45 -2.17 -1.60
C ALA A 504 -38.18 -0.67 -1.66
N ASN A 505 -37.78 -0.18 -2.83
CA ASN A 505 -37.49 1.21 -3.11
C ASN A 505 -38.50 1.76 -4.10
N ILE A 506 -39.10 2.92 -3.81
CA ILE A 506 -40.03 3.63 -4.69
C ILE A 506 -39.60 5.08 -4.86
N PRO A 507 -39.93 5.77 -5.96
CA PRO A 507 -39.68 7.23 -6.13
C PRO A 507 -40.25 8.03 -4.97
N ARG A 508 -39.54 9.08 -4.51
CA ARG A 508 -39.89 9.85 -3.30
C ARG A 508 -41.20 10.62 -3.41
N ASP A 509 -41.52 11.01 -4.62
CA ASP A 509 -42.73 11.81 -4.91
C ASP A 509 -43.98 10.95 -5.21
N THR A 510 -43.88 9.64 -4.99
CA THR A 510 -44.97 8.69 -5.19
C THR A 510 -45.73 8.51 -3.87
N GLU A 511 -47.03 8.72 -3.89
CA GLU A 511 -47.93 8.44 -2.77
C GLU A 511 -48.08 6.91 -2.61
N ALA A 512 -47.68 6.37 -1.48
CA ALA A 512 -47.85 4.97 -1.14
C ALA A 512 -48.12 4.82 0.37
N PRO A 513 -48.86 3.79 0.80
CA PRO A 513 -49.21 3.57 2.19
C PRO A 513 -47.98 3.38 3.04
N GLY A 514 -48.02 3.80 4.32
CA GLY A 514 -46.92 3.65 5.25
C GLY A 514 -46.67 2.18 5.68
N ARG A 515 -47.67 1.33 5.49
CA ARG A 515 -47.65 -0.11 5.77
C ARG A 515 -48.62 -0.83 4.83
N ALA A 516 -48.20 -2.00 4.36
CA ALA A 516 -49.05 -2.93 3.62
C ALA A 516 -48.73 -4.37 4.08
N GLU A 517 -49.69 -5.26 3.95
CA GLU A 517 -49.56 -6.70 4.24
C GLU A 517 -49.95 -7.46 2.98
N LEU A 518 -49.21 -8.50 2.64
CA LEU A 518 -49.45 -9.34 1.49
C LEU A 518 -48.86 -10.73 1.71
N THR A 519 -49.27 -11.67 0.87
CA THR A 519 -48.69 -13.03 0.85
C THR A 519 -47.77 -13.18 -0.34
N LEU A 520 -46.54 -13.60 -0.12
CA LEU A 520 -45.54 -13.89 -1.15
C LEU A 520 -45.22 -15.39 -1.11
N GLY A 521 -45.81 -16.17 -2.04
CA GLY A 521 -45.73 -17.63 -1.97
C GLY A 521 -46.35 -18.19 -0.70
N GLU A 522 -45.53 -18.80 0.18
CA GLU A 522 -45.96 -19.33 1.48
C GLU A 522 -45.73 -18.36 2.66
N PHE A 523 -45.19 -17.16 2.41
CA PHE A 523 -44.83 -16.19 3.43
C PHE A 523 -45.90 -15.11 3.60
N GLU A 524 -46.36 -14.87 4.83
CA GLU A 524 -47.09 -13.65 5.18
C GLU A 524 -46.11 -12.51 5.45
N VAL A 525 -46.16 -11.48 4.64
CA VAL A 525 -45.15 -10.41 4.58
C VAL A 525 -45.77 -9.08 4.94
N ALA A 526 -45.11 -8.32 5.79
CA ALA A 526 -45.45 -6.94 6.10
C ALA A 526 -44.42 -5.98 5.50
N ILE A 527 -44.89 -5.03 4.66
CA ILE A 527 -44.06 -3.98 4.12
C ILE A 527 -44.25 -2.72 4.95
N ARG A 528 -43.16 -2.13 5.47
CA ARG A 528 -43.20 -0.94 6.31
C ARG A 528 -42.25 0.14 5.83
N ARG A 529 -42.75 1.36 5.72
CA ARG A 529 -41.95 2.53 5.35
C ARG A 529 -40.88 2.81 6.38
N MET A 530 -39.62 2.89 5.93
CA MET A 530 -38.51 3.28 6.80
C MET A 530 -38.66 4.75 7.19
N LYS A 531 -38.67 5.03 8.49
CA LYS A 531 -38.58 6.42 8.96
C LYS A 531 -37.20 6.98 8.56
N PRO A 532 -37.13 8.22 8.00
CA PRO A 532 -35.85 8.87 7.81
C PRO A 532 -35.15 8.96 9.17
N PRO A 533 -33.80 8.83 9.22
CA PRO A 533 -33.07 8.93 10.47
C PRO A 533 -33.40 10.26 11.14
N GLY A 534 -34.07 10.18 12.30
CA GLY A 534 -34.70 11.30 12.97
C GLY A 534 -33.73 12.37 13.42
N ARG A 535 -34.11 13.63 13.22
CA ARG A 535 -33.50 14.84 13.82
C ARG A 535 -33.67 14.92 15.36
N ASP A 536 -34.04 13.85 16.06
CA ASP A 536 -34.51 13.84 17.46
C ASP A 536 -33.43 13.52 18.49
N ARG A 537 -32.21 14.06 18.34
CA ARG A 537 -31.19 14.02 19.43
C ARG A 537 -30.78 15.39 19.99
N GLN A 538 -31.50 16.46 19.65
CA GLN A 538 -31.17 17.80 20.17
C GLN A 538 -32.10 18.34 21.27
N ARG A 539 -33.06 17.56 21.79
CA ARG A 539 -34.02 18.04 22.85
C ARG A 539 -33.91 17.34 24.20
N ARG A 540 -32.79 16.63 24.53
CA ARG A 540 -32.54 16.12 25.89
C ARG A 540 -31.16 16.52 26.41
N ARG A 541 -30.85 17.80 26.35
CA ARG A 541 -29.85 18.48 27.20
C ARG A 541 -30.22 19.95 27.28
N ARG A 542 -31.18 20.24 28.15
CA ARG A 542 -31.32 21.47 28.92
C ARG A 542 -31.59 21.07 30.36
#